data_b2160be0c63392d077151e6eb83fe601
#
_entry.id   b2160be0c63392d077151e6eb83fe601
#
_cell.length_a   1.000
_cell.length_b   1.000
_cell.length_c   1.000
_cell.angle_alpha   90.00
_cell.angle_beta   90.00
_cell.angle_gamma   90.00
#
_symmetry.space_group_name_H-M   'P 1'
#
loop_
_entity.id
_entity.type
_entity.pdbx_description
1 polymer ?
#
loop_
_entity_poly.entity_id
_entity_poly.type
_entity_poly.pdbx_seq_one_letter_code
_entity_poly.pdbx_strand_id
1 'polypeptide(L)'
;MKGIVLAGGSGTRLYPVTKGISKQLIPIYDKPMVYYPISVLMLAGIREILIISTPQDLPLFRRLLGDGHDIGVSFSYAEQPRPEGLAQAFIIGEQFVGQDSVCLVLGDNIFYGQSFTSMLLDAVERTEQEDVCTLWAYAVKDPNRFGVVAFDEQGKATSLEEKPEHPKSNYAVTGLYFYPNDVVEIAKHIRPSARGELEITTVNQHYLAQDRVHVQTLGRGFAWLDTGTSESMSDASNFIGTIVNMQGVQVAALEEIAFRKGWIDAHQLLALAEPMKKNHYGQYLIKIAQQHGK
;
A
#
# COMPACT_ATOMS: atom_id res chain seq x y z
N MET A 1 6.85 2.17 14.02
CA MET A 1 6.55 2.59 12.63
C MET A 1 5.08 2.90 12.45
N LYS A 2 4.72 3.93 11.70
CA LYS A 2 3.34 4.28 11.31
C LYS A 2 3.10 4.04 9.82
N GLY A 3 1.83 3.95 9.43
CA GLY A 3 1.45 3.69 8.03
C GLY A 3 0.72 4.86 7.40
N ILE A 4 0.97 5.12 6.12
CA ILE A 4 0.19 6.06 5.31
C ILE A 4 -0.35 5.32 4.10
N VAL A 5 -1.66 5.40 3.88
CA VAL A 5 -2.30 5.01 2.62
C VAL A 5 -2.63 6.28 1.85
N LEU A 6 -1.96 6.48 0.71
CA LEU A 6 -2.28 7.61 -0.16
C LEU A 6 -3.37 7.20 -1.16
N ALA A 7 -4.59 7.61 -0.89
CA ALA A 7 -5.80 7.30 -1.65
C ALA A 7 -6.40 8.55 -2.30
N GLY A 8 -5.54 9.44 -2.77
CA GLY A 8 -5.89 10.65 -3.50
C GLY A 8 -5.86 10.46 -5.02
N GLY A 9 -5.96 11.58 -5.73
CA GLY A 9 -5.89 11.62 -7.18
C GLY A 9 -7.25 11.77 -7.87
N SER A 10 -7.24 12.32 -9.09
CA SER A 10 -8.46 12.64 -9.85
C SER A 10 -9.11 11.43 -10.53
N GLY A 11 -8.39 10.31 -10.66
CA GLY A 11 -8.90 9.09 -11.31
C GLY A 11 -9.36 9.25 -12.76
N THR A 12 -8.96 10.31 -13.46
CA THR A 12 -9.49 10.68 -14.79
C THR A 12 -9.34 9.60 -15.85
N ARG A 13 -8.34 8.73 -15.75
CA ARG A 13 -8.15 7.59 -16.66
C ARG A 13 -9.28 6.54 -16.57
N LEU A 14 -10.05 6.56 -15.50
CA LEU A 14 -11.16 5.63 -15.24
C LEU A 14 -12.55 6.28 -15.42
N TYR A 15 -12.62 7.50 -16.00
CA TYR A 15 -13.91 8.09 -16.33
C TYR A 15 -14.70 7.20 -17.30
N PRO A 16 -16.05 7.11 -17.12
CA PRO A 16 -16.89 7.90 -16.22
C PRO A 16 -17.01 7.38 -14.78
N VAL A 17 -16.50 6.19 -14.44
CA VAL A 17 -16.71 5.54 -13.13
C VAL A 17 -16.26 6.45 -11.97
N THR A 18 -15.08 7.00 -12.07
CA THR A 18 -14.48 7.86 -11.03
C THR A 18 -15.00 9.29 -10.99
N LYS A 19 -16.06 9.61 -11.77
CA LYS A 19 -16.80 10.85 -11.58
C LYS A 19 -17.67 10.85 -10.33
N GLY A 20 -18.08 9.68 -9.87
CA GLY A 20 -19.01 9.54 -8.75
C GLY A 20 -18.41 8.87 -7.51
N ILE A 21 -17.20 8.29 -7.64
CA ILE A 21 -16.57 7.56 -6.53
C ILE A 21 -15.05 7.61 -6.67
N SER A 22 -14.35 7.70 -5.54
CA SER A 22 -12.89 7.52 -5.50
C SER A 22 -12.50 6.17 -6.09
N LYS A 23 -11.41 6.15 -6.89
CA LYS A 23 -10.85 4.93 -7.47
C LYS A 23 -10.65 3.83 -6.42
N GLN A 24 -10.11 4.18 -5.28
CA GLN A 24 -9.75 3.25 -4.21
C GLN A 24 -10.97 2.68 -3.45
N LEU A 25 -12.17 3.19 -3.72
CA LEU A 25 -13.43 2.65 -3.21
C LEU A 25 -14.13 1.71 -4.21
N ILE A 26 -13.64 1.63 -5.45
CA ILE A 26 -14.15 0.68 -6.44
C ILE A 26 -13.80 -0.74 -5.96
N PRO A 27 -14.73 -1.71 -6.09
CA PRO A 27 -14.46 -3.08 -5.67
C PRO A 27 -13.42 -3.75 -6.58
N ILE A 28 -12.51 -4.47 -5.97
CA ILE A 28 -11.65 -5.48 -6.60
C ILE A 28 -12.11 -6.82 -6.08
N TYR A 29 -12.79 -7.58 -6.92
CA TYR A 29 -13.49 -8.81 -6.63
C TYR A 29 -14.62 -8.61 -5.60
N ASP A 30 -14.40 -8.82 -4.31
CA ASP A 30 -15.43 -8.85 -3.26
C ASP A 30 -15.32 -7.75 -2.21
N LYS A 31 -14.34 -6.84 -2.32
CA LYS A 31 -14.11 -5.77 -1.33
C LYS A 31 -13.53 -4.51 -1.99
N PRO A 32 -13.65 -3.34 -1.34
CA PRO A 32 -13.05 -2.10 -1.85
C PRO A 32 -11.54 -2.20 -2.02
N MET A 33 -11.01 -1.60 -3.09
CA MET A 33 -9.59 -1.62 -3.44
C MET A 33 -8.68 -1.22 -2.26
N VAL A 34 -9.07 -0.24 -1.46
CA VAL A 34 -8.28 0.27 -0.32
C VAL A 34 -7.98 -0.79 0.75
N TYR A 35 -8.76 -1.88 0.82
CA TYR A 35 -8.48 -2.99 1.73
C TYR A 35 -7.12 -3.65 1.46
N TYR A 36 -6.71 -3.72 0.19
CA TYR A 36 -5.43 -4.34 -0.20
C TYR A 36 -4.22 -3.59 0.35
N PRO A 37 -4.03 -2.29 0.12
CA PRO A 37 -2.92 -1.56 0.73
C PRO A 37 -3.01 -1.49 2.27
N ILE A 38 -4.21 -1.38 2.87
CA ILE A 38 -4.37 -1.47 4.32
C ILE A 38 -3.88 -2.82 4.83
N SER A 39 -4.21 -3.92 4.15
CA SER A 39 -3.76 -5.26 4.53
C SER A 39 -2.24 -5.39 4.54
N VAL A 40 -1.54 -4.73 3.61
CA VAL A 40 -0.06 -4.70 3.58
C VAL A 40 0.50 -4.08 4.85
N LEU A 41 -0.04 -2.93 5.28
CA LEU A 41 0.37 -2.27 6.53
C LEU A 41 0.09 -3.16 7.75
N MET A 42 -1.09 -3.78 7.81
CA MET A 42 -1.45 -4.68 8.90
C MET A 42 -0.55 -5.93 8.92
N LEU A 43 -0.21 -6.52 7.77
CA LEU A 43 0.73 -7.64 7.67
C LEU A 43 2.13 -7.24 8.15
N ALA A 44 2.57 -6.02 7.88
CA ALA A 44 3.80 -5.44 8.43
C ALA A 44 3.76 -5.17 9.94
N GLY A 45 2.62 -5.40 10.60
CA GLY A 45 2.45 -5.15 12.04
C GLY A 45 2.10 -3.72 12.39
N ILE A 46 1.83 -2.88 11.41
CA ILE A 46 1.51 -1.45 11.59
C ILE A 46 0.04 -1.30 11.98
N ARG A 47 -0.21 -0.62 13.10
CA ARG A 47 -1.56 -0.44 13.67
C ARG A 47 -2.06 1.00 13.63
N GLU A 48 -1.17 1.99 13.56
CA GLU A 48 -1.53 3.39 13.37
C GLU A 48 -1.44 3.73 11.89
N ILE A 49 -2.56 4.05 11.25
CA ILE A 49 -2.67 4.21 9.81
C ILE A 49 -3.37 5.52 9.47
N LEU A 50 -2.71 6.36 8.68
CA LEU A 50 -3.28 7.58 8.13
C LEU A 50 -3.79 7.33 6.71
N ILE A 51 -5.06 7.61 6.49
CA ILE A 51 -5.68 7.61 5.15
C ILE A 51 -5.66 9.05 4.63
N ILE A 52 -4.95 9.28 3.53
CA ILE A 52 -4.90 10.58 2.86
C ILE A 52 -5.74 10.49 1.59
N SER A 53 -6.74 11.35 1.44
CA SER A 53 -7.59 11.39 0.26
C SER A 53 -8.04 12.82 -0.07
N THR A 54 -8.78 12.97 -1.18
CA THR A 54 -9.36 14.27 -1.53
C THR A 54 -10.41 14.71 -0.50
N PRO A 55 -10.67 16.02 -0.33
CA PRO A 55 -11.73 16.50 0.56
C PRO A 55 -13.11 15.92 0.24
N GLN A 56 -13.38 15.65 -1.05
CA GLN A 56 -14.66 15.09 -1.51
C GLN A 56 -14.82 13.61 -1.14
N ASP A 57 -13.76 12.83 -1.21
CA ASP A 57 -13.81 11.37 -1.01
C ASP A 57 -13.54 10.96 0.43
N LEU A 58 -12.83 11.76 1.21
CA LEU A 58 -12.43 11.43 2.59
C LEU A 58 -13.60 11.04 3.50
N PRO A 59 -14.80 11.67 3.42
CA PRO A 59 -15.96 11.24 4.19
C PRO A 59 -16.42 9.81 3.89
N LEU A 60 -16.21 9.33 2.65
CA LEU A 60 -16.57 7.96 2.25
C LEU A 60 -15.59 6.95 2.87
N PHE A 61 -14.29 7.27 2.92
CA PHE A 61 -13.31 6.44 3.63
C PHE A 61 -13.60 6.37 5.13
N ARG A 62 -13.94 7.50 5.76
CA ARG A 62 -14.36 7.52 7.18
C ARG A 62 -15.58 6.65 7.44
N ARG A 63 -16.56 6.68 6.54
CA ARG A 63 -17.77 5.85 6.65
C ARG A 63 -17.45 4.36 6.47
N LEU A 64 -16.52 4.02 5.56
CA LEU A 64 -16.13 2.65 5.26
C LEU A 64 -15.31 2.01 6.39
N LEU A 65 -14.30 2.74 6.88
CA LEU A 65 -13.25 2.19 7.75
C LEU A 65 -13.45 2.52 9.23
N GLY A 66 -14.28 3.54 9.56
CA GLY A 66 -14.48 3.98 10.94
C GLY A 66 -13.20 4.49 11.58
N ASP A 67 -13.00 4.17 12.85
CA ASP A 67 -11.77 4.46 13.60
C ASP A 67 -10.79 3.26 13.66
N GLY A 68 -11.22 2.08 13.21
CA GLY A 68 -10.42 0.86 13.12
C GLY A 68 -10.29 0.07 14.43
N HIS A 69 -10.84 0.55 15.55
CA HIS A 69 -10.71 -0.13 16.85
C HIS A 69 -11.28 -1.55 16.82
N ASP A 70 -12.34 -1.78 16.06
CA ASP A 70 -12.98 -3.09 15.91
C ASP A 70 -12.07 -4.17 15.35
N ILE A 71 -11.04 -3.78 14.58
CA ILE A 71 -10.01 -4.66 14.02
C ILE A 71 -8.63 -4.42 14.65
N GLY A 72 -8.59 -3.76 15.81
CA GLY A 72 -7.36 -3.54 16.58
C GLY A 72 -6.33 -2.60 15.94
N VAL A 73 -6.74 -1.73 15.03
CA VAL A 73 -5.93 -0.65 14.45
C VAL A 73 -6.51 0.72 14.82
N SER A 74 -5.80 1.79 14.48
CA SER A 74 -6.29 3.16 14.63
C SER A 74 -6.16 3.88 13.29
N PHE A 75 -7.29 4.27 12.70
CA PHE A 75 -7.33 5.07 11.49
C PHE A 75 -7.38 6.56 11.82
N SER A 76 -6.47 7.30 11.23
CA SER A 76 -6.50 8.76 11.12
C SER A 76 -6.77 9.17 9.68
N TYR A 77 -7.21 10.42 9.46
CA TYR A 77 -7.65 10.88 8.16
C TYR A 77 -7.17 12.29 7.90
N ALA A 78 -6.56 12.51 6.72
CA ALA A 78 -6.12 13.84 6.30
C ALA A 78 -6.51 14.12 4.84
N GLU A 79 -6.71 15.38 4.54
CA GLU A 79 -7.07 15.85 3.21
C GLU A 79 -5.84 16.16 2.37
N GLN A 80 -5.86 15.72 1.11
CA GLN A 80 -4.99 16.20 0.05
C GLN A 80 -5.82 17.04 -0.93
N PRO A 81 -5.85 18.38 -0.78
CA PRO A 81 -6.70 19.23 -1.60
C PRO A 81 -6.31 19.24 -3.08
N ARG A 82 -5.03 19.05 -3.37
CA ARG A 82 -4.46 18.99 -4.72
C ARG A 82 -3.44 17.85 -4.80
N PRO A 83 -3.42 17.07 -5.90
CA PRO A 83 -2.47 16.00 -6.10
C PRO A 83 -1.10 16.54 -6.55
N GLU A 84 -0.31 17.07 -5.62
CA GLU A 84 0.99 17.69 -5.88
C GLU A 84 2.16 16.70 -5.80
N GLY A 85 1.91 15.42 -5.97
CA GLY A 85 2.90 14.35 -5.97
C GLY A 85 2.84 13.44 -4.76
N LEU A 86 3.52 12.29 -4.84
CA LEU A 86 3.46 11.25 -3.80
C LEU A 86 4.17 11.68 -2.51
N ALA A 87 5.27 12.41 -2.62
CA ALA A 87 6.02 12.86 -1.46
C ALA A 87 5.26 13.89 -0.60
N GLN A 88 4.22 14.53 -1.14
CA GLN A 88 3.33 15.40 -0.36
C GLN A 88 2.67 14.66 0.81
N ALA A 89 2.51 13.33 0.72
CA ALA A 89 1.94 12.51 1.79
C ALA A 89 2.70 12.67 3.13
N PHE A 90 4.02 12.84 3.10
CA PHE A 90 4.83 13.03 4.30
C PHE A 90 4.65 14.43 4.90
N ILE A 91 4.46 15.44 4.06
CA ILE A 91 4.19 16.83 4.51
C ILE A 91 2.82 16.91 5.17
N ILE A 92 1.79 16.33 4.52
CA ILE A 92 0.43 16.25 5.07
C ILE A 92 0.41 15.42 6.37
N GLY A 93 1.15 14.32 6.38
CA GLY A 93 1.21 13.37 7.49
C GLY A 93 2.19 13.75 8.61
N GLU A 94 2.89 14.88 8.54
CA GLU A 94 3.96 15.23 9.48
C GLU A 94 3.55 15.08 10.95
N GLN A 95 2.44 15.66 11.36
CA GLN A 95 1.97 15.58 12.75
C GLN A 95 1.59 14.15 13.15
N PHE A 96 1.04 13.38 12.23
CA PHE A 96 0.71 11.97 12.45
C PHE A 96 1.98 11.12 12.59
N VAL A 97 2.95 11.28 11.70
CA VAL A 97 4.23 10.54 11.73
C VAL A 97 5.00 10.87 13.00
N GLY A 98 5.08 12.14 13.37
CA GLY A 98 5.82 12.59 14.56
C GLY A 98 7.29 12.21 14.48
N GLN A 99 7.76 11.37 15.41
CA GLN A 99 9.15 10.89 15.48
C GLN A 99 9.32 9.44 15.00
N ASP A 100 8.25 8.83 14.50
CA ASP A 100 8.28 7.44 14.05
C ASP A 100 8.81 7.30 12.62
N SER A 101 9.37 6.14 12.30
CA SER A 101 9.53 5.68 10.91
C SER A 101 8.16 5.49 10.24
N VAL A 102 8.11 5.52 8.92
CA VAL A 102 6.84 5.49 8.19
C VAL A 102 6.87 4.54 7.00
N CYS A 103 5.80 3.75 6.84
CA CYS A 103 5.51 3.01 5.62
C CYS A 103 4.44 3.76 4.81
N LEU A 104 4.76 4.10 3.56
CA LEU A 104 3.82 4.65 2.59
C LEU A 104 3.41 3.56 1.62
N VAL A 105 2.10 3.37 1.43
CA VAL A 105 1.56 2.50 0.39
C VAL A 105 0.53 3.26 -0.45
N LEU A 106 0.60 3.06 -1.77
CA LEU A 106 -0.36 3.68 -2.68
C LEU A 106 -1.68 2.92 -2.63
N GLY A 107 -2.77 3.67 -2.52
CA GLY A 107 -4.13 3.15 -2.32
C GLY A 107 -4.69 2.31 -3.45
N ASP A 108 -3.99 2.25 -4.57
CA ASP A 108 -4.35 1.52 -5.78
C ASP A 108 -3.39 0.37 -6.15
N ASN A 109 -2.47 0.04 -5.26
CA ASN A 109 -1.51 -1.04 -5.44
C ASN A 109 -1.96 -2.31 -4.71
N ILE A 110 -1.94 -3.43 -5.40
CA ILE A 110 -2.28 -4.75 -4.88
C ILE A 110 -1.03 -5.62 -4.96
N PHE A 111 -0.68 -6.25 -3.83
CA PHE A 111 0.43 -7.19 -3.72
C PHE A 111 -0.08 -8.56 -3.31
N TYR A 112 0.43 -9.59 -3.96
CA TYR A 112 0.18 -10.97 -3.59
C TYR A 112 1.40 -11.83 -3.87
N GLY A 113 1.83 -12.62 -2.89
CA GLY A 113 2.96 -13.52 -3.07
C GLY A 113 3.30 -14.30 -1.80
N GLN A 114 4.01 -15.40 -2.00
CA GLN A 114 4.46 -16.23 -0.91
C GLN A 114 5.51 -15.51 -0.05
N SER A 115 5.48 -15.72 1.26
CA SER A 115 6.42 -15.12 2.23
C SER A 115 6.37 -13.59 2.31
N PHE A 116 5.33 -12.95 1.75
CA PHE A 116 5.25 -11.50 1.74
C PHE A 116 5.26 -10.90 3.15
N THR A 117 4.56 -11.52 4.11
CA THR A 117 4.55 -11.07 5.51
C THR A 117 5.94 -11.03 6.13
N SER A 118 6.78 -12.07 5.95
CA SER A 118 8.15 -12.05 6.48
C SER A 118 9.00 -10.95 5.84
N MET A 119 8.89 -10.78 4.52
CA MET A 119 9.60 -9.70 3.81
C MET A 119 9.19 -8.30 4.29
N LEU A 120 7.91 -8.11 4.63
CA LEU A 120 7.42 -6.84 5.20
C LEU A 120 8.00 -6.60 6.61
N LEU A 121 8.04 -7.62 7.46
CA LEU A 121 8.63 -7.53 8.79
C LEU A 121 10.14 -7.25 8.74
N ASP A 122 10.86 -7.89 7.84
CA ASP A 122 12.28 -7.62 7.58
C ASP A 122 12.51 -6.17 7.12
N ALA A 123 11.59 -5.62 6.30
CA ALA A 123 11.66 -4.22 5.86
C ALA A 123 11.42 -3.24 7.03
N VAL A 124 10.49 -3.54 7.93
CA VAL A 124 10.27 -2.74 9.16
C VAL A 124 11.53 -2.75 10.01
N GLU A 125 12.07 -3.95 10.33
CA GLU A 125 13.25 -4.11 11.16
C GLU A 125 14.45 -3.37 10.57
N ARG A 126 14.71 -3.54 9.28
CA ARG A 126 15.79 -2.87 8.57
C ARG A 126 15.67 -1.35 8.64
N THR A 127 14.48 -0.81 8.38
CA THR A 127 14.26 0.63 8.39
C THR A 127 14.45 1.22 9.79
N GLU A 128 14.04 0.50 10.84
CA GLU A 128 14.14 0.98 12.23
C GLU A 128 15.51 0.79 12.85
N GLN A 129 16.26 -0.25 12.45
CA GLN A 129 17.55 -0.58 13.06
C GLN A 129 18.74 -0.08 12.24
N GLU A 130 18.66 -0.10 10.91
CA GLU A 130 19.76 0.26 10.03
C GLU A 130 19.66 1.69 9.47
N ASP A 131 18.54 2.39 9.74
CA ASP A 131 18.27 3.76 9.27
C ASP A 131 18.32 3.90 7.73
N VAL A 132 17.81 2.90 7.01
CA VAL A 132 17.76 2.86 5.55
C VAL A 132 16.32 2.83 5.06
N CYS A 133 16.07 3.41 3.89
CA CYS A 133 14.78 3.22 3.23
C CYS A 133 14.75 1.86 2.50
N THR A 134 13.59 1.21 2.51
CA THR A 134 13.35 -0.01 1.73
C THR A 134 12.36 0.28 0.61
N LEU A 135 12.82 0.08 -0.63
CA LEU A 135 12.04 0.17 -1.86
C LEU A 135 11.72 -1.24 -2.36
N TRP A 136 10.61 -1.38 -3.06
CA TRP A 136 10.18 -2.65 -3.62
C TRP A 136 10.19 -2.58 -5.14
N ALA A 137 10.93 -3.48 -5.77
CA ALA A 137 11.08 -3.50 -7.22
C ALA A 137 10.47 -4.77 -7.85
N TYR A 138 9.80 -4.58 -8.96
CA TYR A 138 9.15 -5.65 -9.71
C TYR A 138 9.51 -5.56 -11.19
N ALA A 139 9.90 -6.67 -11.80
CA ALA A 139 10.22 -6.71 -13.22
C ALA A 139 8.95 -6.61 -14.06
N VAL A 140 8.88 -5.59 -14.92
CA VAL A 140 7.74 -5.29 -15.79
C VAL A 140 8.14 -5.25 -17.25
N LYS A 141 7.17 -5.38 -18.15
CA LYS A 141 7.37 -5.29 -19.58
C LYS A 141 7.62 -3.84 -20.04
N ASP A 142 6.89 -2.89 -19.48
CA ASP A 142 6.90 -1.48 -19.89
C ASP A 142 7.33 -0.57 -18.70
N PRO A 143 8.65 -0.55 -18.34
CA PRO A 143 9.13 0.14 -17.15
C PRO A 143 9.06 1.67 -17.22
N ASN A 144 9.04 2.25 -18.42
CA ASN A 144 8.99 3.70 -18.66
C ASN A 144 7.73 4.41 -18.09
N ARG A 145 6.77 3.65 -17.60
CA ARG A 145 5.57 4.18 -16.93
C ARG A 145 5.76 4.46 -15.44
N PHE A 146 6.86 4.00 -14.86
CA PHE A 146 7.14 3.95 -13.42
C PHE A 146 8.46 4.61 -13.08
N GLY A 147 8.72 4.79 -11.79
CA GLY A 147 10.09 4.94 -11.30
C GLY A 147 10.88 3.67 -11.60
N VAL A 148 12.08 3.78 -12.12
CA VAL A 148 12.91 2.63 -12.51
C VAL A 148 14.17 2.61 -11.67
N VAL A 149 14.49 1.43 -11.11
CA VAL A 149 15.75 1.19 -10.40
C VAL A 149 16.69 0.33 -11.25
N ALA A 150 17.97 0.71 -11.33
CA ALA A 150 19.01 -0.11 -11.93
C ALA A 150 19.98 -0.60 -10.86
N PHE A 151 20.61 -1.75 -11.13
CA PHE A 151 21.50 -2.44 -10.21
C PHE A 151 22.89 -2.65 -10.85
N ASP A 152 23.90 -2.78 -9.99
CA ASP A 152 25.21 -3.31 -10.39
C ASP A 152 25.22 -4.86 -10.39
N GLU A 153 26.39 -5.42 -10.67
CA GLU A 153 26.60 -6.88 -10.71
C GLU A 153 26.44 -7.55 -9.32
N GLN A 154 26.56 -6.78 -8.25
CA GLN A 154 26.37 -7.22 -6.86
C GLN A 154 24.90 -7.09 -6.40
N GLY A 155 24.02 -6.55 -7.25
CA GLY A 155 22.61 -6.33 -6.94
C GLY A 155 22.33 -5.07 -6.10
N LYS A 156 23.32 -4.16 -5.98
CA LYS A 156 23.16 -2.87 -5.32
C LYS A 156 22.52 -1.87 -6.28
N ALA A 157 21.57 -1.07 -5.80
CA ALA A 157 20.95 -0.02 -6.57
C ALA A 157 21.98 1.05 -6.97
N THR A 158 22.04 1.40 -8.25
CA THR A 158 22.96 2.38 -8.81
C THR A 158 22.29 3.63 -9.36
N SER A 159 21.03 3.53 -9.77
CA SER A 159 20.24 4.68 -10.22
C SER A 159 18.76 4.48 -9.98
N LEU A 160 18.07 5.60 -9.80
CA LEU A 160 16.62 5.71 -9.69
C LEU A 160 16.18 6.83 -10.63
N GLU A 161 15.28 6.54 -11.55
CA GLU A 161 14.85 7.48 -12.59
C GLU A 161 13.32 7.47 -12.69
N GLU A 162 12.68 8.65 -12.64
CA GLU A 162 11.23 8.79 -12.75
C GLU A 162 10.81 8.74 -14.22
N LYS A 163 10.04 7.74 -14.59
CA LYS A 163 9.47 7.55 -15.94
C LYS A 163 10.46 7.83 -17.07
N PRO A 164 11.63 7.17 -17.08
CA PRO A 164 12.66 7.45 -18.06
C PRO A 164 12.19 7.09 -19.48
N GLU A 165 12.56 7.89 -20.46
CA GLU A 165 12.29 7.59 -21.88
C GLU A 165 13.08 6.34 -22.33
N HIS A 166 14.31 6.20 -21.82
CA HIS A 166 15.20 5.06 -22.07
C HIS A 166 15.59 4.40 -20.73
N PRO A 167 14.76 3.48 -20.21
CA PRO A 167 15.00 2.86 -18.91
C PRO A 167 16.26 1.98 -18.92
N LYS A 168 17.09 2.09 -17.87
CA LYS A 168 18.33 1.31 -17.70
C LYS A 168 18.07 -0.13 -17.24
N SER A 169 16.87 -0.43 -16.78
CA SER A 169 16.46 -1.77 -16.37
C SER A 169 14.95 -1.96 -16.60
N ASN A 170 14.47 -3.18 -16.40
CA ASN A 170 13.04 -3.49 -16.41
C ASN A 170 12.41 -3.53 -15.00
N TYR A 171 13.13 -3.10 -13.97
CA TYR A 171 12.64 -3.10 -12.59
C TYR A 171 11.93 -1.79 -12.25
N ALA A 172 10.60 -1.84 -12.23
CA ALA A 172 9.76 -0.75 -11.72
C ALA A 172 9.79 -0.72 -10.19
N VAL A 173 9.91 0.47 -9.62
CA VAL A 173 9.69 0.70 -8.19
C VAL A 173 8.18 0.71 -7.95
N THR A 174 7.71 -0.18 -7.09
CA THR A 174 6.29 -0.32 -6.78
C THR A 174 5.80 0.78 -5.83
N GLY A 175 4.49 0.85 -5.60
CA GLY A 175 3.89 1.84 -4.68
C GLY A 175 3.93 1.42 -3.20
N LEU A 176 5.04 0.85 -2.74
CA LEU A 176 5.26 0.47 -1.34
C LEU A 176 6.66 0.92 -0.91
N TYR A 177 6.73 1.68 0.17
CA TYR A 177 7.96 2.34 0.60
C TYR A 177 8.05 2.34 2.12
N PHE A 178 9.22 2.02 2.65
CA PHE A 178 9.53 2.12 4.08
C PHE A 178 10.64 3.15 4.26
N TYR A 179 10.43 4.12 5.14
CA TYR A 179 11.38 5.21 5.35
C TYR A 179 11.68 5.46 6.83
N PRO A 180 12.92 5.81 7.16
CA PRO A 180 13.25 6.46 8.42
C PRO A 180 12.47 7.78 8.59
N ASN A 181 12.44 8.32 9.81
CA ASN A 181 11.68 9.53 10.15
C ASN A 181 12.10 10.77 9.35
N ASP A 182 13.37 10.88 8.98
CA ASP A 182 13.92 12.04 8.25
C ASP A 182 13.29 12.25 6.85
N VAL A 183 12.52 11.28 6.35
CA VAL A 183 11.76 11.42 5.09
C VAL A 183 10.83 12.64 5.12
N VAL A 184 10.30 13.02 6.28
CA VAL A 184 9.42 14.19 6.42
C VAL A 184 10.19 15.47 6.06
N GLU A 185 11.39 15.62 6.60
CA GLU A 185 12.24 16.78 6.30
C GLU A 185 12.77 16.76 4.86
N ILE A 186 13.13 15.58 4.35
CA ILE A 186 13.53 15.43 2.95
C ILE A 186 12.39 15.88 2.03
N ALA A 187 11.15 15.42 2.28
CA ALA A 187 9.98 15.76 1.47
C ALA A 187 9.67 17.27 1.46
N LYS A 188 9.93 17.98 2.54
CA LYS A 188 9.77 19.46 2.61
C LYS A 188 10.79 20.21 1.76
N HIS A 189 11.96 19.63 1.50
CA HIS A 189 13.08 20.31 0.84
C HIS A 189 13.25 19.93 -0.63
N ILE A 190 12.58 18.87 -1.13
CA ILE A 190 12.60 18.57 -2.55
C ILE A 190 11.83 19.63 -3.35
N ARG A 191 12.24 19.83 -4.62
CA ARG A 191 11.56 20.74 -5.54
C ARG A 191 10.61 19.98 -6.45
N PRO A 192 9.47 20.58 -6.81
CA PRO A 192 8.59 19.99 -7.81
C PRO A 192 9.34 19.73 -9.13
N SER A 193 9.03 18.61 -9.76
CA SER A 193 9.52 18.26 -11.08
C SER A 193 8.97 19.17 -12.17
N ALA A 194 9.40 18.99 -13.41
CA ALA A 194 8.84 19.68 -14.57
C ALA A 194 7.32 19.46 -14.75
N ARG A 195 6.77 18.41 -14.11
CA ARG A 195 5.34 18.11 -14.06
C ARG A 195 4.60 18.87 -12.94
N GLY A 196 5.32 19.59 -12.11
CA GLY A 196 4.77 20.29 -10.93
C GLY A 196 4.53 19.36 -9.73
N GLU A 197 5.07 18.15 -9.73
CA GLU A 197 4.86 17.14 -8.69
C GLU A 197 6.09 16.99 -7.78
N LEU A 198 5.85 16.82 -6.48
CA LEU A 198 6.84 16.38 -5.50
C LEU A 198 7.05 14.87 -5.67
N GLU A 199 8.06 14.51 -6.47
CA GLU A 199 8.27 13.13 -6.88
C GLU A 199 8.85 12.28 -5.74
N ILE A 200 8.26 11.11 -5.53
CA ILE A 200 8.81 10.12 -4.58
C ILE A 200 10.19 9.62 -5.05
N THR A 201 10.43 9.58 -6.35
CA THR A 201 11.73 9.20 -6.92
C THR A 201 12.83 10.17 -6.50
N THR A 202 12.53 11.47 -6.35
CA THR A 202 13.50 12.45 -5.84
C THR A 202 13.86 12.20 -4.37
N VAL A 203 12.87 11.80 -3.54
CA VAL A 203 13.12 11.36 -2.17
C VAL A 203 14.02 10.12 -2.16
N ASN A 204 13.72 9.13 -3.00
CA ASN A 204 14.50 7.90 -3.11
C ASN A 204 15.93 8.17 -3.57
N GLN A 205 16.13 9.11 -4.51
CA GLN A 205 17.45 9.55 -4.97
C GLN A 205 18.27 10.20 -3.85
N HIS A 206 17.63 10.93 -2.93
CA HIS A 206 18.29 11.50 -1.77
C HIS A 206 18.88 10.40 -0.86
N TYR A 207 18.10 9.36 -0.56
CA TYR A 207 18.60 8.19 0.18
C TYR A 207 19.68 7.42 -0.59
N LEU A 208 19.53 7.26 -1.91
CA LEU A 208 20.52 6.58 -2.73
C LEU A 208 21.88 7.30 -2.71
N ALA A 209 21.86 8.63 -2.78
CA ALA A 209 23.09 9.45 -2.72
C ALA A 209 23.83 9.33 -1.36
N GLN A 210 23.14 8.94 -0.31
CA GLN A 210 23.69 8.70 1.03
C GLN A 210 24.03 7.23 1.30
N ASP A 211 23.85 6.34 0.31
CA ASP A 211 24.00 4.89 0.46
C ASP A 211 23.03 4.28 1.51
N ARG A 212 21.84 4.86 1.66
CA ARG A 212 20.80 4.49 2.61
C ARG A 212 19.57 3.88 1.92
N VAL A 213 19.78 3.07 0.88
CA VAL A 213 18.70 2.39 0.14
C VAL A 213 18.90 0.89 0.17
N HIS A 214 17.88 0.17 0.62
CA HIS A 214 17.73 -1.25 0.33
C HIS A 214 16.63 -1.45 -0.72
N VAL A 215 16.87 -2.27 -1.75
CA VAL A 215 15.83 -2.61 -2.74
C VAL A 215 15.48 -4.08 -2.62
N GLN A 216 14.24 -4.34 -2.19
CA GLN A 216 13.66 -5.66 -2.15
C GLN A 216 13.05 -6.01 -3.50
N THR A 217 13.63 -6.96 -4.22
CA THR A 217 13.06 -7.43 -5.49
C THR A 217 11.97 -8.47 -5.24
N LEU A 218 10.82 -8.26 -5.88
CA LEU A 218 9.72 -9.21 -5.92
C LEU A 218 9.96 -10.19 -7.08
N GLY A 219 10.20 -11.46 -6.74
CA GLY A 219 10.53 -12.50 -7.69
C GLY A 219 9.31 -13.12 -8.40
N ARG A 220 9.58 -14.19 -9.17
CA ARG A 220 8.52 -15.02 -9.75
C ARG A 220 7.61 -15.58 -8.66
N GLY A 221 6.32 -15.59 -8.86
CA GLY A 221 5.33 -16.00 -7.85
C GLY A 221 4.76 -14.82 -7.06
N PHE A 222 5.29 -13.61 -7.24
CA PHE A 222 4.62 -12.39 -6.84
C PHE A 222 3.74 -11.85 -7.96
N ALA A 223 2.63 -11.26 -7.57
CA ALA A 223 1.84 -10.38 -8.40
C ALA A 223 1.84 -8.98 -7.76
N TRP A 224 2.25 -8.00 -8.54
CA TRP A 224 2.03 -6.59 -8.28
C TRP A 224 1.10 -6.04 -9.35
N LEU A 225 -0.04 -5.53 -8.93
CA LEU A 225 -1.10 -5.07 -9.82
C LEU A 225 -1.31 -3.57 -9.58
N ASP A 226 -0.96 -2.77 -10.59
CA ASP A 226 -1.28 -1.35 -10.67
C ASP A 226 -2.63 -1.19 -11.37
N THR A 227 -3.66 -0.83 -10.62
CA THR A 227 -5.04 -0.74 -11.11
C THR A 227 -5.33 0.58 -11.81
N GLY A 228 -4.40 1.08 -12.65
CA GLY A 228 -4.42 2.41 -13.28
C GLY A 228 -5.39 2.56 -14.45
N THR A 229 -5.89 1.45 -15.03
CA THR A 229 -6.81 1.43 -16.18
C THR A 229 -7.95 0.47 -15.92
N SER A 230 -9.02 0.55 -16.74
CA SER A 230 -10.17 -0.36 -16.65
C SER A 230 -9.76 -1.82 -16.88
N GLU A 231 -8.84 -2.06 -17.81
CA GLU A 231 -8.30 -3.39 -18.11
C GLU A 231 -7.55 -3.93 -16.91
N SER A 232 -6.60 -3.15 -16.34
CA SER A 232 -5.81 -3.59 -15.19
C SER A 232 -6.65 -3.80 -13.92
N MET A 233 -7.76 -3.06 -13.74
CA MET A 233 -8.73 -3.32 -12.68
C MET A 233 -9.48 -4.64 -12.88
N SER A 234 -9.89 -4.94 -14.11
CA SER A 234 -10.54 -6.21 -14.46
C SER A 234 -9.60 -7.38 -14.24
N ASP A 235 -8.35 -7.24 -14.69
CA ASP A 235 -7.30 -8.25 -14.49
C ASP A 235 -7.02 -8.49 -13.00
N ALA A 236 -6.94 -7.44 -12.20
CA ALA A 236 -6.77 -7.55 -10.76
C ALA A 236 -7.95 -8.27 -10.10
N SER A 237 -9.19 -7.94 -10.47
CA SER A 237 -10.38 -8.59 -9.94
C SER A 237 -10.43 -10.08 -10.31
N ASN A 238 -10.11 -10.43 -11.56
CA ASN A 238 -10.05 -11.81 -12.03
C ASN A 238 -8.94 -12.61 -11.33
N PHE A 239 -7.76 -12.00 -11.15
CA PHE A 239 -6.64 -12.61 -10.45
C PHE A 239 -7.02 -12.94 -9.00
N ILE A 240 -7.53 -11.96 -8.25
CA ILE A 240 -7.95 -12.15 -6.85
C ILE A 240 -9.06 -13.21 -6.76
N GLY A 241 -10.07 -13.13 -7.62
CA GLY A 241 -11.15 -14.11 -7.67
C GLY A 241 -10.65 -15.54 -7.93
N THR A 242 -9.67 -15.69 -8.82
CA THR A 242 -9.03 -16.99 -9.10
C THR A 242 -8.33 -17.54 -7.85
N ILE A 243 -7.52 -16.72 -7.17
CA ILE A 243 -6.82 -17.13 -5.94
C ILE A 243 -7.83 -17.54 -4.86
N VAL A 244 -8.84 -16.72 -4.59
CA VAL A 244 -9.86 -16.99 -3.57
C VAL A 244 -10.59 -18.29 -3.87
N ASN A 245 -11.01 -18.51 -5.12
CA ASN A 245 -11.75 -19.70 -5.52
C ASN A 245 -10.90 -20.98 -5.50
N MET A 246 -9.63 -20.90 -5.89
CA MET A 246 -8.75 -22.06 -5.94
C MET A 246 -8.22 -22.46 -4.56
N GLN A 247 -7.86 -21.49 -3.72
CA GLN A 247 -7.21 -21.76 -2.43
C GLN A 247 -8.21 -21.79 -1.27
N GLY A 248 -9.41 -21.24 -1.46
CA GLY A 248 -10.41 -21.17 -0.39
C GLY A 248 -10.02 -20.23 0.75
N VAL A 249 -9.12 -19.27 0.48
CA VAL A 249 -8.68 -18.23 1.42
C VAL A 249 -9.03 -16.85 0.89
N GLN A 250 -9.25 -15.90 1.78
CA GLN A 250 -9.46 -14.51 1.40
C GLN A 250 -8.13 -13.78 1.25
N VAL A 251 -8.01 -12.94 0.23
CA VAL A 251 -6.90 -12.00 0.10
C VAL A 251 -7.32 -10.67 0.73
N ALA A 252 -6.45 -10.08 1.56
CA ALA A 252 -6.69 -8.79 2.21
C ALA A 252 -7.97 -8.75 3.08
N ALA A 253 -8.29 -9.84 3.79
CA ALA A 253 -9.32 -9.83 4.83
C ALA A 253 -8.74 -9.19 6.11
N LEU A 254 -9.10 -7.93 6.36
CA LEU A 254 -8.53 -7.15 7.47
C LEU A 254 -8.85 -7.78 8.82
N GLU A 255 -10.06 -8.30 8.98
CA GLU A 255 -10.55 -8.96 10.19
C GLU A 255 -9.76 -10.27 10.48
N GLU A 256 -9.48 -11.06 9.44
CA GLU A 256 -8.66 -12.27 9.58
C GLU A 256 -7.22 -11.91 9.95
N ILE A 257 -6.63 -10.88 9.32
CA ILE A 257 -5.27 -10.43 9.64
C ILE A 257 -5.21 -9.98 11.10
N ALA A 258 -6.15 -9.18 11.56
CA ALA A 258 -6.27 -8.74 12.94
C ALA A 258 -6.37 -9.91 13.91
N PHE A 259 -7.19 -10.90 13.60
CA PHE A 259 -7.35 -12.11 14.39
C PHE A 259 -6.06 -12.95 14.45
N ARG A 260 -5.43 -13.20 13.30
CA ARG A 260 -4.17 -13.98 13.23
C ARG A 260 -2.99 -13.28 13.92
N LYS A 261 -3.01 -11.95 13.96
CA LYS A 261 -2.05 -11.12 14.71
C LYS A 261 -2.36 -11.05 16.22
N GLY A 262 -3.49 -11.62 16.67
CA GLY A 262 -3.91 -11.55 18.06
C GLY A 262 -4.38 -10.18 18.51
N TRP A 263 -4.74 -9.28 17.58
CA TRP A 263 -5.26 -7.95 17.89
C TRP A 263 -6.74 -7.99 18.29
N ILE A 264 -7.47 -8.99 17.81
CA ILE A 264 -8.84 -9.31 18.18
C ILE A 264 -8.94 -10.79 18.49
N ASP A 265 -9.91 -11.18 19.32
CA ASP A 265 -10.20 -12.56 19.64
C ASP A 265 -11.29 -13.19 18.74
N ALA A 266 -11.58 -14.48 18.94
CA ALA A 266 -12.58 -15.19 18.15
C ALA A 266 -13.99 -14.65 18.33
N HIS A 267 -14.33 -14.14 19.51
CA HIS A 267 -15.65 -13.56 19.78
C HIS A 267 -15.82 -12.24 19.01
N GLN A 268 -14.79 -11.39 19.01
CA GLN A 268 -14.76 -10.15 18.24
C GLN A 268 -14.85 -10.43 16.73
N LEU A 269 -14.09 -11.44 16.23
CA LEU A 269 -14.16 -11.84 14.82
C LEU A 269 -15.57 -12.32 14.43
N LEU A 270 -16.24 -13.09 15.27
CA LEU A 270 -17.63 -13.51 15.03
C LEU A 270 -18.61 -12.34 15.02
N ALA A 271 -18.43 -11.36 15.91
CA ALA A 271 -19.25 -10.16 15.95
C ALA A 271 -19.09 -9.34 14.64
N LEU A 272 -17.86 -9.20 14.13
CA LEU A 272 -17.58 -8.53 12.84
C LEU A 272 -18.19 -9.29 11.66
N ALA A 273 -18.20 -10.62 11.70
CA ALA A 273 -18.74 -11.46 10.63
C ALA A 273 -20.28 -11.47 10.59
N GLU A 274 -20.97 -11.24 11.73
CA GLU A 274 -22.44 -11.37 11.85
C GLU A 274 -23.22 -10.54 10.81
N PRO A 275 -22.92 -9.25 10.55
CA PRO A 275 -23.60 -8.48 9.51
C PRO A 275 -23.42 -9.06 8.09
N MET A 276 -22.35 -9.81 7.88
CA MET A 276 -21.93 -10.38 6.59
C MET A 276 -22.22 -11.88 6.46
N LYS A 277 -22.85 -12.52 7.43
CA LYS A 277 -23.07 -13.98 7.48
C LYS A 277 -23.79 -14.59 6.27
N LYS A 278 -24.49 -13.77 5.46
CA LYS A 278 -25.21 -14.21 4.27
C LYS A 278 -24.34 -14.23 3.01
N ASN A 279 -23.14 -13.67 3.03
CA ASN A 279 -22.21 -13.67 1.91
C ASN A 279 -20.98 -14.54 2.17
N HIS A 280 -20.21 -14.82 1.12
CA HIS A 280 -19.01 -15.68 1.21
C HIS A 280 -17.94 -15.12 2.13
N TYR A 281 -17.76 -13.81 2.16
CA TYR A 281 -16.76 -13.15 3.01
C TYR A 281 -17.05 -13.38 4.49
N GLY A 282 -18.28 -13.12 4.95
CA GLY A 282 -18.68 -13.35 6.34
C GLY A 282 -18.65 -14.83 6.72
N GLN A 283 -19.09 -15.74 5.83
CA GLN A 283 -18.99 -17.19 6.07
C GLN A 283 -17.54 -17.66 6.23
N TYR A 284 -16.61 -17.07 5.45
CA TYR A 284 -15.19 -17.33 5.59
C TYR A 284 -14.69 -16.91 6.98
N LEU A 285 -15.00 -15.71 7.44
CA LEU A 285 -14.59 -15.22 8.77
C LEU A 285 -15.14 -16.09 9.91
N ILE A 286 -16.40 -16.52 9.82
CA ILE A 286 -17.03 -17.44 10.78
C ILE A 286 -16.24 -18.76 10.82
N LYS A 287 -15.90 -19.33 9.67
CA LYS A 287 -15.10 -20.54 9.58
C LYS A 287 -13.73 -20.39 10.24
N ILE A 288 -13.03 -19.26 9.98
CA ILE A 288 -11.72 -18.97 10.60
C ILE A 288 -11.84 -18.90 12.14
N ALA A 289 -12.83 -18.17 12.66
CA ALA A 289 -13.06 -18.07 14.11
C ALA A 289 -13.30 -19.42 14.77
N GLN A 290 -14.07 -20.31 14.12
CA GLN A 290 -14.38 -21.65 14.65
C GLN A 290 -13.20 -22.63 14.61
N GLN A 291 -12.29 -22.50 13.65
CA GLN A 291 -11.12 -23.38 13.50
C GLN A 291 -10.02 -23.10 14.53
N HIS A 292 -9.93 -21.88 15.05
CA HIS A 292 -8.89 -21.44 15.99
C HIS A 292 -9.42 -21.18 17.39
N GLY A 293 -10.70 -21.40 17.65
CA GLY A 293 -11.34 -21.30 18.97
C GLY A 293 -11.35 -22.64 19.75
N LYS A 294 -10.56 -23.62 19.34
CA LYS A 294 -10.39 -24.90 20.03
C LYS A 294 -9.02 -25.02 20.70
#